data_2586b6904d2f090d8621a25a1594a3bb
#
_entry.id   2586b6904d2f090d8621a25a1594a3bb
#
_cell.length_a   1.000
_cell.length_b   1.000
_cell.length_c   1.000
_cell.angle_alpha   90.00
_cell.angle_beta   90.00
_cell.angle_gamma   90.00
#
_symmetry.space_group_name_H-M   'P 1'
#
loop_
_entity.id
_entity.type
_entity.pdbx_description
1 polymer ?
#
loop_
_entity_poly.entity_id
_entity_poly.type
_entity_poly.pdbx_seq_one_letter_code
_entity_poly.pdbx_strand_id
1 'polypeptide(L)'
;DLRRLDPGYRVYFEGHLQEPPVDVRTGHAETLFESLEPGAGRRLRAYLDSASRIYGLAKDHFLYTDFRRPAALAHPDVLRALPALGPQLLGGLRSHVAARFQDPRLRQILGYPAVFLGTSPDRAPAMYHLMSHLDLADGVQYPLGGFAALVDAMAEVVREAGVEIRTGVEATAVEVVDRPA
;
A
#
# COMPACT_ATOMS: atom_id res chain seq x y z
N ASP A 1 12.38 13.92 -10.79
CA ASP A 1 11.26 13.48 -11.66
C ASP A 1 10.90 12.02 -11.37
N LEU A 2 9.58 11.72 -11.36
CA LEU A 2 9.03 10.36 -11.20
C LEU A 2 8.56 9.85 -12.57
N ARG A 3 8.86 8.60 -12.87
CA ARG A 3 8.41 7.92 -14.08
C ARG A 3 7.45 6.79 -13.72
N ARG A 4 6.26 6.78 -14.32
CA ARG A 4 5.34 5.65 -14.21
C ARG A 4 5.91 4.46 -14.96
N LEU A 5 5.93 3.29 -14.31
CA LEU A 5 6.38 2.05 -14.91
C LEU A 5 5.23 1.38 -15.70
N ASP A 6 5.56 0.79 -16.84
CA ASP A 6 4.67 -0.04 -17.64
C ASP A 6 5.44 -1.22 -18.26
N PRO A 7 5.23 -2.46 -17.79
CA PRO A 7 4.34 -2.83 -16.67
C PRO A 7 4.82 -2.24 -15.35
N GLY A 8 3.90 -2.04 -14.41
CA GLY A 8 4.21 -1.63 -13.05
C GLY A 8 5.15 -2.62 -12.36
N TYR A 9 4.85 -3.91 -12.52
CA TYR A 9 5.70 -5.01 -12.12
C TYR A 9 5.36 -6.30 -12.88
N ARG A 10 6.21 -7.29 -12.73
CA ARG A 10 6.11 -8.58 -13.41
C ARG A 10 6.16 -9.69 -12.37
N VAL A 11 5.24 -10.65 -12.46
CA VAL A 11 5.12 -11.75 -11.51
C VAL A 11 5.51 -13.06 -12.15
N TYR A 12 6.42 -13.77 -11.50
CA TYR A 12 6.82 -15.13 -11.82
C TYR A 12 6.24 -16.06 -10.76
N PHE A 13 5.52 -17.09 -11.17
CA PHE A 13 4.91 -18.04 -10.24
C PHE A 13 5.76 -19.29 -10.12
N GLU A 14 6.01 -19.73 -8.88
CA GLU A 14 6.67 -20.99 -8.60
C GLU A 14 5.82 -22.16 -9.16
N GLY A 15 6.48 -23.14 -9.79
CA GLY A 15 5.80 -24.22 -10.52
C GLY A 15 5.33 -23.88 -11.93
N HIS A 16 5.35 -22.61 -12.34
CA HIS A 16 4.97 -22.11 -13.66
C HIS A 16 6.10 -21.36 -14.36
N LEU A 17 7.36 -21.66 -14.01
CA LEU A 17 8.55 -20.97 -14.55
C LEU A 17 8.75 -21.18 -16.06
N GLN A 18 8.08 -22.16 -16.66
CA GLN A 18 8.06 -22.38 -18.11
C GLN A 18 7.02 -21.50 -18.83
N GLU A 19 6.07 -20.93 -18.09
CA GLU A 19 5.07 -20.01 -18.61
C GLU A 19 5.65 -18.59 -18.66
N PRO A 20 5.19 -17.73 -19.58
CA PRO A 20 5.59 -16.33 -19.58
C PRO A 20 5.14 -15.65 -18.28
N PRO A 21 5.95 -14.73 -17.75
CA PRO A 21 5.56 -13.98 -16.56
C PRO A 21 4.32 -13.14 -16.80
N VAL A 22 3.57 -12.90 -15.74
CA VAL A 22 2.38 -12.06 -15.79
C VAL A 22 2.76 -10.60 -15.56
N ASP A 23 2.54 -9.78 -16.58
CA ASP A 23 2.71 -8.33 -16.52
C ASP A 23 1.50 -7.68 -15.85
N VAL A 24 1.73 -6.99 -14.74
CA VAL A 24 0.70 -6.20 -14.06
C VAL A 24 0.82 -4.76 -14.53
N ARG A 25 -0.19 -4.29 -15.27
CA ARG A 25 -0.23 -2.95 -15.88
C ARG A 25 -1.36 -2.13 -15.30
N THR A 26 -1.07 -0.87 -15.00
CA THR A 26 -2.10 0.08 -14.57
C THR A 26 -3.18 0.24 -15.64
N GLY A 27 -4.45 0.20 -15.21
CA GLY A 27 -5.60 0.31 -16.11
C GLY A 27 -5.93 -0.96 -16.90
N HIS A 28 -5.12 -2.03 -16.81
CA HIS A 28 -5.34 -3.29 -17.50
C HIS A 28 -5.57 -4.48 -16.54
N ALA A 29 -5.56 -4.22 -15.23
CA ALA A 29 -5.69 -5.25 -14.21
C ALA A 29 -7.03 -6.02 -14.32
N GLU A 30 -8.14 -5.36 -14.63
CA GLU A 30 -9.44 -6.03 -14.82
C GLU A 30 -9.41 -7.04 -15.96
N THR A 31 -8.83 -6.68 -17.10
CA THR A 31 -8.68 -7.57 -18.25
C THR A 31 -7.76 -8.74 -17.93
N LEU A 32 -6.65 -8.48 -17.25
CA LEU A 32 -5.74 -9.53 -16.77
C LEU A 32 -6.48 -10.52 -15.86
N PHE A 33 -7.19 -10.01 -14.87
CA PHE A 33 -7.93 -10.85 -13.91
C PHE A 33 -9.01 -11.68 -14.60
N GLU A 34 -9.74 -11.08 -15.55
CA GLU A 34 -10.75 -11.79 -16.33
C GLU A 34 -10.15 -12.91 -17.19
N SER A 35 -8.92 -12.73 -17.72
CA SER A 35 -8.23 -13.75 -18.50
C SER A 35 -7.76 -14.96 -17.68
N LEU A 36 -7.50 -14.75 -16.38
CA LEU A 36 -7.04 -15.80 -15.47
C LEU A 36 -8.21 -16.53 -14.78
N GLU A 37 -9.31 -15.82 -14.53
CA GLU A 37 -10.49 -16.39 -13.87
C GLU A 37 -11.75 -15.69 -14.38
N PRO A 38 -12.70 -16.42 -15.01
CA PRO A 38 -13.95 -15.83 -15.50
C PRO A 38 -14.72 -15.05 -14.44
N GLY A 39 -15.11 -13.82 -14.73
CA GLY A 39 -15.81 -12.91 -13.85
C GLY A 39 -14.91 -12.21 -12.80
N ALA A 40 -13.61 -12.48 -12.80
CA ALA A 40 -12.69 -11.85 -11.85
C ALA A 40 -12.47 -10.37 -12.13
N GLY A 41 -12.56 -9.92 -13.38
CA GLY A 41 -12.44 -8.51 -13.73
C GLY A 41 -13.49 -7.64 -13.02
N ARG A 42 -14.76 -8.05 -13.04
CA ARG A 42 -15.83 -7.35 -12.31
C ARG A 42 -15.66 -7.41 -10.80
N ARG A 43 -15.19 -8.54 -10.26
CA ARG A 43 -14.91 -8.69 -8.83
C ARG A 43 -13.73 -7.80 -8.40
N LEU A 44 -12.71 -7.67 -9.27
CA LEU A 44 -11.58 -6.77 -9.02
C LEU A 44 -12.04 -5.31 -8.96
N ARG A 45 -12.89 -4.87 -9.87
CA ARG A 45 -13.44 -3.50 -9.84
C ARG A 45 -14.09 -3.21 -8.49
N ALA A 46 -15.00 -4.06 -8.01
CA ALA A 46 -15.63 -3.89 -6.70
C ALA A 46 -14.63 -3.94 -5.53
N TYR A 47 -13.57 -4.74 -5.67
CA TYR A 47 -12.48 -4.81 -4.70
C TYR A 47 -11.67 -3.51 -4.67
N LEU A 48 -11.31 -2.95 -5.83
CA LEU A 48 -10.58 -1.70 -5.95
C LEU A 48 -11.42 -0.49 -5.52
N ASP A 49 -12.73 -0.48 -5.78
CA ASP A 49 -13.64 0.55 -5.26
C ASP A 49 -13.66 0.55 -3.72
N SER A 50 -13.63 -0.64 -3.11
CA SER A 50 -13.50 -0.76 -1.66
C SER A 50 -12.14 -0.27 -1.17
N ALA A 51 -11.07 -0.65 -1.85
CA ALA A 51 -9.70 -0.23 -1.55
C ALA A 51 -9.55 1.29 -1.61
N SER A 52 -10.07 1.92 -2.67
CA SER A 52 -10.06 3.38 -2.86
C SER A 52 -10.76 4.13 -1.73
N ARG A 53 -11.95 3.67 -1.32
CA ARG A 53 -12.68 4.30 -0.20
C ARG A 53 -11.90 4.25 1.11
N ILE A 54 -11.27 3.10 1.40
CA ILE A 54 -10.46 2.97 2.63
C ILE A 54 -9.19 3.78 2.54
N TYR A 55 -8.55 3.80 1.38
CA TYR A 55 -7.37 4.64 1.14
C TYR A 55 -7.69 6.14 1.36
N GLY A 56 -8.81 6.64 0.79
CA GLY A 56 -9.26 8.01 1.02
C GLY A 56 -9.44 8.32 2.51
N LEU A 57 -10.17 7.46 3.21
CA LEU A 57 -10.40 7.61 4.65
C LEU A 57 -9.07 7.59 5.46
N ALA A 58 -8.17 6.67 5.11
CA ALA A 58 -6.86 6.57 5.76
C ALA A 58 -6.02 7.81 5.51
N LYS A 59 -6.00 8.33 4.29
CA LYS A 59 -5.27 9.53 3.92
C LYS A 59 -5.81 10.77 4.65
N ASP A 60 -7.12 10.95 4.67
CA ASP A 60 -7.75 12.16 5.18
C ASP A 60 -7.76 12.22 6.71
N HIS A 61 -7.82 11.08 7.42
CA HIS A 61 -8.03 11.04 8.87
C HIS A 61 -6.89 10.40 9.66
N PHE A 62 -6.01 9.60 9.03
CA PHE A 62 -5.01 8.83 9.76
C PHE A 62 -3.57 9.14 9.35
N LEU A 63 -3.28 9.33 8.06
CA LEU A 63 -1.91 9.42 7.56
C LEU A 63 -1.13 10.62 8.14
N TYR A 64 -1.81 11.74 8.40
CA TYR A 64 -1.22 12.98 8.92
C TYR A 64 -1.60 13.25 10.37
N THR A 65 -2.07 12.25 11.10
CA THR A 65 -2.52 12.37 12.50
C THR A 65 -1.49 11.75 13.44
N ASP A 66 -1.15 12.46 14.51
CA ASP A 66 -0.20 11.98 15.53
C ASP A 66 -0.84 11.06 16.60
N PHE A 67 -2.12 10.78 16.49
CA PHE A 67 -2.93 9.94 17.39
C PHE A 67 -2.90 10.35 18.89
N ARG A 68 -2.35 11.53 19.21
CA ARG A 68 -2.33 12.04 20.61
C ARG A 68 -3.73 12.38 21.12
N ARG A 69 -4.67 12.64 20.20
CA ARG A 69 -6.06 13.00 20.52
C ARG A 69 -7.00 11.90 20.05
N PRO A 70 -7.62 11.13 20.98
CA PRO A 70 -8.62 10.12 20.62
C PRO A 70 -9.79 10.67 19.79
N ALA A 71 -10.05 11.99 19.90
CA ALA A 71 -11.08 12.67 19.13
C ALA A 71 -10.90 12.54 17.59
N ALA A 72 -9.68 12.31 17.09
CA ALA A 72 -9.45 12.04 15.67
C ALA A 72 -10.17 10.77 15.18
N LEU A 73 -10.32 9.76 16.06
CA LEU A 73 -11.06 8.53 15.77
C LEU A 73 -12.57 8.71 15.83
N ALA A 74 -13.06 9.78 16.44
CA ALA A 74 -14.48 10.10 16.57
C ALA A 74 -15.01 10.99 15.43
N HIS A 75 -14.23 11.20 14.36
CA HIS A 75 -14.69 11.96 13.20
C HIS A 75 -15.94 11.31 12.59
N PRO A 76 -16.98 12.09 12.20
CA PRO A 76 -18.23 11.54 11.66
C PRO A 76 -18.05 10.60 10.48
N ASP A 77 -17.07 10.86 9.61
CA ASP A 77 -16.80 10.02 8.44
C ASP A 77 -16.19 8.67 8.84
N VAL A 78 -15.32 8.66 9.86
CA VAL A 78 -14.76 7.43 10.43
C VAL A 78 -15.88 6.61 11.08
N LEU A 79 -16.75 7.25 11.86
CA LEU A 79 -17.87 6.58 12.52
C LEU A 79 -18.89 5.99 11.51
N ARG A 80 -19.20 6.72 10.43
CA ARG A 80 -20.06 6.21 9.34
C ARG A 80 -19.42 5.03 8.60
N ALA A 81 -18.09 4.99 8.51
CA ALA A 81 -17.36 3.92 7.85
C ALA A 81 -17.16 2.67 8.73
N LEU A 82 -17.34 2.75 10.05
CA LEU A 82 -17.12 1.64 11.00
C LEU A 82 -17.80 0.33 10.60
N PRO A 83 -19.08 0.30 10.13
CA PRO A 83 -19.72 -0.94 9.71
C PRO A 83 -18.98 -1.65 8.57
N ALA A 84 -18.38 -0.88 7.66
CA ALA A 84 -17.58 -1.41 6.55
C ALA A 84 -16.12 -1.72 6.96
N LEU A 85 -15.56 -0.91 7.86
CA LEU A 85 -14.18 -1.05 8.34
C LEU A 85 -14.03 -2.18 9.36
N GLY A 86 -15.01 -2.37 10.25
CA GLY A 86 -14.92 -3.33 11.35
C GLY A 86 -14.53 -4.75 10.89
N PRO A 87 -15.23 -5.36 9.93
CA PRO A 87 -14.85 -6.66 9.39
C PRO A 87 -13.47 -6.70 8.74
N GLN A 88 -13.00 -5.57 8.20
CA GLN A 88 -11.71 -5.47 7.53
C GLN A 88 -10.55 -5.22 8.49
N LEU A 89 -10.82 -4.62 9.65
CA LEU A 89 -9.85 -4.51 10.74
C LEU A 89 -9.63 -5.84 11.47
N LEU A 90 -10.70 -6.61 11.64
CA LEU A 90 -10.68 -7.89 12.36
C LEU A 90 -10.37 -9.09 11.47
N GLY A 91 -10.64 -9.00 10.17
CA GLY A 91 -10.39 -10.06 9.19
C GLY A 91 -8.96 -10.05 8.67
N GLY A 92 -8.48 -11.23 8.22
CA GLY A 92 -7.18 -11.36 7.55
C GLY A 92 -7.26 -11.08 6.05
N LEU A 93 -6.19 -10.51 5.48
CA LEU A 93 -6.09 -10.20 4.05
C LEU A 93 -6.26 -11.44 3.18
N ARG A 94 -5.62 -12.57 3.53
CA ARG A 94 -5.78 -13.84 2.80
C ARG A 94 -7.24 -14.25 2.68
N SER A 95 -8.00 -14.25 3.78
CA SER A 95 -9.40 -14.64 3.79
C SER A 95 -10.25 -13.67 2.98
N HIS A 96 -9.96 -12.37 3.07
CA HIS A 96 -10.65 -11.31 2.34
C HIS A 96 -10.49 -11.49 0.81
N VAL A 97 -9.29 -11.82 0.37
CA VAL A 97 -8.99 -12.10 -1.05
C VAL A 97 -9.58 -13.44 -1.48
N ALA A 98 -9.40 -14.51 -0.68
CA ALA A 98 -9.87 -15.85 -1.01
C ALA A 98 -11.40 -15.96 -1.12
N ALA A 99 -12.14 -15.11 -0.40
CA ALA A 99 -13.59 -15.02 -0.53
C ALA A 99 -14.07 -14.49 -1.90
N ARG A 100 -13.17 -13.87 -2.68
CA ARG A 100 -13.51 -13.22 -3.96
C ARG A 100 -12.86 -13.87 -5.17
N PHE A 101 -11.69 -14.47 -5.01
CA PHE A 101 -10.90 -15.01 -6.10
C PHE A 101 -10.49 -16.46 -5.80
N GLN A 102 -10.60 -17.34 -6.80
CA GLN A 102 -10.27 -18.76 -6.69
C GLN A 102 -8.87 -19.07 -7.22
N ASP A 103 -8.46 -18.41 -8.31
CA ASP A 103 -7.15 -18.61 -8.92
C ASP A 103 -6.02 -18.23 -7.95
N PRO A 104 -5.07 -19.13 -7.66
CA PRO A 104 -3.98 -18.85 -6.72
C PRO A 104 -3.07 -17.70 -7.16
N ARG A 105 -2.94 -17.45 -8.48
CA ARG A 105 -2.13 -16.35 -9.03
C ARG A 105 -2.75 -15.00 -8.67
N LEU A 106 -4.08 -14.87 -8.79
CA LEU A 106 -4.81 -13.66 -8.38
C LEU A 106 -4.69 -13.41 -6.89
N ARG A 107 -4.77 -14.49 -6.09
CA ARG A 107 -4.58 -14.41 -4.63
C ARG A 107 -3.17 -13.96 -4.25
N GLN A 108 -2.15 -14.39 -4.99
CA GLN A 108 -0.77 -13.97 -4.75
C GLN A 108 -0.58 -12.49 -5.12
N ILE A 109 -1.10 -12.04 -6.27
CA ILE A 109 -1.05 -10.64 -6.68
C ILE A 109 -1.72 -9.73 -5.64
N LEU A 110 -2.92 -10.09 -5.15
CA LEU A 110 -3.65 -9.29 -4.17
C LEU A 110 -3.15 -9.46 -2.72
N GLY A 111 -2.42 -10.53 -2.43
CA GLY A 111 -1.75 -10.75 -1.14
C GLY A 111 -0.37 -10.10 -1.02
N TYR A 112 0.26 -9.79 -2.16
CA TYR A 112 1.59 -9.17 -2.24
C TYR A 112 1.75 -7.92 -1.36
N PRO A 113 0.76 -7.01 -1.22
CA PRO A 113 0.92 -5.82 -0.38
C PRO A 113 1.27 -6.10 1.09
N ALA A 114 1.04 -7.32 1.61
CA ALA A 114 1.45 -7.69 2.96
C ALA A 114 2.97 -7.60 3.18
N VAL A 115 3.77 -7.67 2.10
CA VAL A 115 5.24 -7.56 2.17
C VAL A 115 5.69 -6.20 2.72
N PHE A 116 4.93 -5.12 2.46
CA PHE A 116 5.23 -3.77 2.98
C PHE A 116 5.11 -3.70 4.51
N LEU A 117 4.39 -4.63 5.12
CA LEU A 117 4.29 -4.77 6.57
C LEU A 117 5.33 -5.73 7.16
N GLY A 118 6.19 -6.32 6.32
CA GLY A 118 7.09 -7.37 6.76
C GLY A 118 6.37 -8.61 7.29
N THR A 119 5.17 -8.92 6.76
CA THR A 119 4.33 -10.01 7.23
C THR A 119 3.72 -10.83 6.08
N SER A 120 3.06 -11.93 6.41
CA SER A 120 2.31 -12.72 5.44
C SER A 120 0.86 -12.25 5.30
N PRO A 121 0.18 -12.55 4.18
CA PRO A 121 -1.25 -12.22 4.01
C PRO A 121 -2.18 -12.83 5.06
N ASP A 122 -1.76 -13.91 5.75
CA ASP A 122 -2.51 -14.51 6.85
C ASP A 122 -2.56 -13.65 8.10
N ARG A 123 -1.49 -12.92 8.34
CA ARG A 123 -1.29 -12.09 9.53
C ARG A 123 -1.64 -10.61 9.28
N ALA A 124 -1.65 -10.20 8.02
CA ALA A 124 -2.02 -8.83 7.64
C ALA A 124 -3.53 -8.61 7.78
N PRO A 125 -3.98 -7.52 8.41
CA PRO A 125 -5.39 -7.14 8.42
C PRO A 125 -5.94 -6.94 7.01
N ALA A 126 -7.22 -7.29 6.79
CA ALA A 126 -7.85 -7.18 5.48
C ALA A 126 -7.91 -5.73 4.97
N MET A 127 -7.90 -4.73 5.85
CA MET A 127 -7.85 -3.32 5.45
C MET A 127 -6.65 -2.98 4.56
N TYR A 128 -5.57 -3.76 4.63
CA TYR A 128 -4.39 -3.56 3.78
C TYR A 128 -4.64 -3.81 2.28
N HIS A 129 -5.83 -4.32 1.91
CA HIS A 129 -6.24 -4.31 0.50
C HIS A 129 -6.30 -2.88 -0.09
N LEU A 130 -6.33 -1.84 0.75
CA LEU A 130 -6.21 -0.45 0.30
C LEU A 130 -4.95 -0.21 -0.55
N MET A 131 -3.86 -0.95 -0.29
CA MET A 131 -2.62 -0.86 -1.07
C MET A 131 -2.80 -1.29 -2.53
N SER A 132 -3.79 -2.15 -2.81
CA SER A 132 -4.11 -2.54 -4.19
C SER A 132 -4.66 -1.38 -5.02
N HIS A 133 -5.23 -0.35 -4.39
CA HIS A 133 -5.62 0.89 -5.09
C HIS A 133 -4.38 1.61 -5.62
N LEU A 134 -3.36 1.81 -4.79
CA LEU A 134 -2.10 2.45 -5.18
C LEU A 134 -1.39 1.66 -6.28
N ASP A 135 -1.38 0.34 -6.15
CA ASP A 135 -0.66 -0.56 -7.04
C ASP A 135 -1.35 -0.72 -8.40
N LEU A 136 -2.63 -1.05 -8.42
CA LEU A 136 -3.37 -1.44 -9.62
C LEU A 136 -4.12 -0.28 -10.29
N ALA A 137 -4.51 0.75 -9.54
CA ALA A 137 -5.25 1.89 -10.06
C ALA A 137 -4.36 3.12 -10.28
N ASP A 138 -3.58 3.57 -9.27
CA ASP A 138 -2.69 4.72 -9.41
C ASP A 138 -1.41 4.37 -10.17
N GLY A 139 -0.91 3.16 -9.97
CA GLY A 139 0.25 2.60 -10.66
C GLY A 139 1.58 2.89 -9.96
N VAL A 140 2.58 2.11 -10.32
CA VAL A 140 3.92 2.16 -9.74
C VAL A 140 4.73 3.27 -10.38
N GLN A 141 5.38 4.09 -9.56
CA GLN A 141 6.27 5.15 -10.00
C GLN A 141 7.70 4.89 -9.51
N TYR A 142 8.67 5.26 -10.33
CA TYR A 142 10.09 5.11 -10.03
C TYR A 142 10.84 6.43 -10.23
N PRO A 143 11.67 6.88 -9.29
CA PRO A 143 12.41 8.11 -9.43
C PRO A 143 13.53 7.96 -10.48
N LEU A 144 13.61 8.92 -11.40
CA LEU A 144 14.73 8.98 -12.35
C LEU A 144 16.05 9.20 -11.60
N GLY A 145 17.04 8.37 -11.89
CA GLY A 145 18.30 8.32 -11.14
C GLY A 145 18.27 7.39 -9.92
N GLY A 146 17.15 6.69 -9.69
CA GLY A 146 17.00 5.71 -8.62
C GLY A 146 16.65 6.34 -7.26
N PHE A 147 16.53 5.49 -6.24
CA PHE A 147 16.18 5.95 -4.89
C PHE A 147 17.25 6.82 -4.24
N ALA A 148 18.53 6.66 -4.65
CA ALA A 148 19.60 7.54 -4.19
C ALA A 148 19.32 9.00 -4.58
N ALA A 149 18.92 9.25 -5.85
CA ALA A 149 18.56 10.59 -6.29
C ALA A 149 17.37 11.20 -5.53
N LEU A 150 16.42 10.38 -5.09
CA LEU A 150 15.33 10.82 -4.21
C LEU A 150 15.84 11.23 -2.84
N VAL A 151 16.73 10.42 -2.24
CA VAL A 151 17.34 10.72 -0.93
C VAL A 151 18.20 11.99 -1.01
N ASP A 152 18.99 12.15 -2.08
CA ASP A 152 19.80 13.34 -2.30
C ASP A 152 18.94 14.61 -2.41
N ALA A 153 17.86 14.55 -3.19
CA ALA A 153 16.90 15.66 -3.29
C ALA A 153 16.24 16.01 -1.94
N MET A 154 15.89 15.02 -1.13
CA MET A 154 15.39 15.25 0.22
C MET A 154 16.45 15.89 1.12
N ALA A 155 17.70 15.44 1.01
CA ALA A 155 18.82 16.01 1.77
C ALA A 155 19.11 17.47 1.38
N GLU A 156 18.94 17.84 0.11
CA GLU A 156 19.05 19.24 -0.35
C GLU A 156 17.99 20.11 0.31
N VAL A 157 16.71 19.72 0.23
CA VAL A 157 15.60 20.46 0.87
C VAL A 157 15.82 20.65 2.36
N VAL A 158 16.29 19.60 3.05
CA VAL A 158 16.57 19.65 4.49
C VAL A 158 17.74 20.60 4.81
N ARG A 159 18.79 20.63 4.00
CA ARG A 159 19.92 21.58 4.15
C ARG A 159 19.50 23.01 3.88
N GLU A 160 18.69 23.25 2.84
CA GLU A 160 18.14 24.59 2.53
C GLU A 160 17.28 25.11 3.68
N ALA A 161 16.61 24.23 4.41
CA ALA A 161 15.88 24.57 5.66
C ALA A 161 16.79 24.81 6.87
N GLY A 162 18.13 24.78 6.71
CA GLY A 162 19.10 25.04 7.77
C GLY A 162 19.42 23.86 8.68
N VAL A 163 19.01 22.65 8.32
CA VAL A 163 19.30 21.43 9.10
C VAL A 163 20.71 20.90 8.75
N GLU A 164 21.51 20.62 9.75
CA GLU A 164 22.81 19.99 9.61
C GLU A 164 22.64 18.45 9.51
N ILE A 165 23.15 17.86 8.44
CA ILE A 165 23.19 16.41 8.26
C ILE A 165 24.58 15.91 8.59
N ARG A 166 24.73 15.08 9.60
CA ARG A 166 25.97 14.42 10.00
C ARG A 166 25.89 12.93 9.69
N THR A 167 26.80 12.46 8.85
CA THR A 167 26.95 11.04 8.52
C THR A 167 28.15 10.44 9.24
N GLY A 168 28.20 9.10 9.38
CA GLY A 168 29.28 8.42 10.09
C GLY A 168 29.25 8.61 11.61
N VAL A 169 28.12 9.01 12.15
CA VAL A 169 27.90 9.24 13.60
C VAL A 169 26.85 8.25 14.09
N GLU A 170 27.18 7.55 15.18
CA GLU A 170 26.25 6.67 15.88
C GLU A 170 25.48 7.46 16.96
N ALA A 171 24.15 7.42 16.91
CA ALA A 171 23.31 7.98 17.97
C ALA A 171 23.23 6.97 19.13
N THR A 172 23.88 7.26 20.24
CA THR A 172 23.93 6.36 21.40
C THR A 172 22.84 6.61 22.43
N ALA A 173 22.27 7.82 22.46
CA ALA A 173 21.18 8.18 23.38
C ALA A 173 20.34 9.34 22.82
N VAL A 174 19.09 9.37 23.21
CA VAL A 174 18.18 10.51 23.00
C VAL A 174 17.73 11.00 24.37
N GLU A 175 18.13 12.22 24.74
CA GLU A 175 17.68 12.86 25.96
C GLU A 175 16.45 13.71 25.69
N VAL A 176 15.36 13.44 26.42
CA VAL A 176 14.15 14.27 26.38
C VAL A 176 14.29 15.35 27.46
N VAL A 177 14.48 16.57 26.99
CA VAL A 177 14.49 17.73 27.89
C VAL A 177 13.09 18.31 27.98
N ASP A 178 12.43 18.21 29.14
CA ASP A 178 11.16 18.89 29.37
C ASP A 178 11.39 20.40 29.23
N ARG A 179 10.90 21.00 28.16
CA ARG A 179 10.79 22.45 28.06
C ARG A 179 9.64 22.86 28.97
N PRO A 180 9.87 23.73 29.96
CA PRO A 180 8.76 24.36 30.70
C PRO A 180 7.87 25.07 29.68
N ALA A 181 6.53 24.89 29.84
CA ALA A 181 5.49 25.43 28.98
C ALA A 181 5.52 26.98 28.97
#